data_e5adae2df7f9cd6325a6e6309616f4fe
#
_entry.id   e5adae2df7f9cd6325a6e6309616f4fe
#
_cell.length_a   1.000
_cell.length_b   1.000
_cell.length_c   1.000
_cell.angle_alpha   90.00
_cell.angle_beta   90.00
_cell.angle_gamma   90.00
#
_symmetry.space_group_name_H-M   'P 1'
#
loop_
_entity.id
_entity.type
_entity.pdbx_description
1 polymer ?
#
loop_
_entity_poly.entity_id
_entity_poly.type
_entity_poly.pdbx_seq_one_letter_code
_entity_poly.pdbx_strand_id
1 'polypeptide(L)'
;ISAHDEGAAVGSRREEQTSHIAATMLWRELLLVLATILASVSATDRPIIGILAQRYYGPGNISPNATYIAASYVKFVELAGARAVPVFINEPEDYYVKLFNAVNGILFPGGEADLVSSGYSRAGSILYKLALQANHNNTHFPLWGTCLGFELLTTLTAGMKVLQACSSHDQATSLNMTADFRRSRLYDSIPRTLEKALRTTPITYNAHKWCLTPTNFTAFRLDGFYKVLSTSVDKNGTTFISSMEALSYPFYGVQFHPEKNSFEWKLDMRHQNIPHSVDATRLTQYMADFFVGGARKNDHKFSSPEEESKALIYNYDVSYSQGYSTFTQIYVFDK
;
A
#
# COMPACT_ATOMS: atom_id res chain seq x y z
N ILE A 1 16.26 -39.32 -71.25
CA ILE A 1 16.72 -37.96 -70.82
C ILE A 1 15.54 -37.23 -70.17
N SER A 2 15.69 -36.73 -68.97
CA SER A 2 14.79 -35.89 -68.20
C SER A 2 13.95 -36.57 -67.11
N ALA A 3 14.59 -36.98 -66.03
CA ALA A 3 13.90 -37.21 -64.75
C ALA A 3 14.79 -36.91 -63.53
N HIS A 4 15.91 -36.22 -63.70
CA HIS A 4 16.84 -35.91 -62.57
C HIS A 4 16.90 -34.47 -62.15
N ASP A 5 16.19 -33.51 -62.79
CA ASP A 5 16.34 -32.08 -62.50
C ASP A 5 15.22 -31.51 -61.66
N GLU A 6 14.05 -32.14 -61.49
CA GLU A 6 12.94 -31.63 -60.66
C GLU A 6 13.11 -31.92 -59.17
N GLY A 7 13.86 -32.93 -58.75
CA GLY A 7 14.08 -33.28 -57.35
C GLY A 7 14.98 -32.30 -56.58
N ALA A 8 15.97 -31.73 -57.27
CA ALA A 8 16.93 -30.80 -56.67
C ALA A 8 16.31 -29.39 -56.37
N ALA A 9 15.40 -28.94 -57.25
CA ALA A 9 14.73 -27.63 -57.07
C ALA A 9 13.67 -27.63 -55.95
N VAL A 10 13.04 -28.77 -55.66
CA VAL A 10 12.05 -28.91 -54.55
C VAL A 10 12.74 -29.04 -53.21
N GLY A 11 13.92 -29.68 -53.13
CA GLY A 11 14.73 -29.77 -51.91
C GLY A 11 15.25 -28.41 -51.46
N SER A 12 15.80 -27.62 -52.38
CA SER A 12 16.34 -26.27 -52.11
C SER A 12 15.27 -25.30 -51.61
N ARG A 13 14.08 -25.31 -52.18
CA ARG A 13 12.96 -24.44 -51.70
C ARG A 13 12.42 -24.84 -50.32
N ARG A 14 12.46 -26.13 -49.97
CA ARG A 14 12.05 -26.60 -48.63
C ARG A 14 13.07 -26.18 -47.56
N GLU A 15 14.37 -26.25 -47.84
CA GLU A 15 15.43 -25.83 -46.92
C GLU A 15 15.42 -24.30 -46.71
N GLU A 16 15.22 -23.50 -47.75
CA GLU A 16 15.06 -22.04 -47.63
C GLU A 16 13.80 -21.68 -46.81
N GLN A 17 12.69 -22.38 -47.02
CA GLN A 17 11.45 -22.10 -46.31
C GLN A 17 11.51 -22.50 -44.84
N THR A 18 12.19 -23.58 -44.47
CA THR A 18 12.46 -23.99 -43.10
C THR A 18 13.43 -23.05 -42.40
N SER A 19 14.46 -22.54 -43.11
CA SER A 19 15.40 -21.57 -42.55
C SER A 19 14.74 -20.20 -42.28
N HIS A 20 13.85 -19.76 -43.17
CA HIS A 20 13.06 -18.54 -42.97
C HIS A 20 12.06 -18.62 -41.77
N ILE A 21 11.43 -19.80 -41.60
CA ILE A 21 10.51 -20.03 -40.45
C ILE A 21 11.31 -20.08 -39.14
N ALA A 22 12.45 -20.76 -39.12
CA ALA A 22 13.33 -20.79 -37.94
C ALA A 22 13.88 -19.41 -37.58
N ALA A 23 14.31 -18.62 -38.57
CA ALA A 23 14.75 -17.25 -38.32
C ALA A 23 13.64 -16.34 -37.78
N THR A 24 12.43 -16.42 -38.34
CA THR A 24 11.28 -15.63 -37.84
C THR A 24 10.84 -16.04 -36.44
N MET A 25 10.92 -17.32 -36.08
CA MET A 25 10.66 -17.76 -34.69
C MET A 25 11.72 -17.25 -33.72
N LEU A 26 13.02 -17.33 -34.08
CA LEU A 26 14.10 -16.77 -33.27
C LEU A 26 13.95 -15.25 -33.06
N TRP A 27 13.58 -14.50 -34.08
CA TRP A 27 13.34 -13.07 -33.97
C TRP A 27 12.13 -12.74 -33.09
N ARG A 28 11.05 -13.53 -33.13
CA ARG A 28 9.90 -13.37 -32.24
C ARG A 28 10.25 -13.68 -30.78
N GLU A 29 11.02 -14.70 -30.52
CA GLU A 29 11.51 -15.03 -29.18
C GLU A 29 12.48 -13.96 -28.66
N LEU A 30 13.39 -13.48 -29.50
CA LEU A 30 14.29 -12.38 -29.15
C LEU A 30 13.53 -11.08 -28.83
N LEU A 31 12.50 -10.75 -29.61
CA LEU A 31 11.63 -9.58 -29.38
C LEU A 31 10.79 -9.75 -28.11
N LEU A 32 10.30 -10.96 -27.78
CA LEU A 32 9.60 -11.25 -26.55
C LEU A 32 10.53 -11.16 -25.33
N VAL A 33 11.76 -11.67 -25.43
CA VAL A 33 12.77 -11.53 -24.37
C VAL A 33 13.21 -10.07 -24.20
N LEU A 34 13.41 -9.31 -25.29
CA LEU A 34 13.68 -7.88 -25.23
C LEU A 34 12.48 -7.10 -24.65
N ALA A 35 11.25 -7.44 -24.99
CA ALA A 35 10.05 -6.82 -24.44
C ALA A 35 9.89 -7.13 -22.95
N THR A 36 10.21 -8.35 -22.51
CA THR A 36 10.23 -8.71 -21.08
C THR A 36 11.37 -8.02 -20.32
N ILE A 37 12.54 -7.87 -20.92
CA ILE A 37 13.66 -7.10 -20.35
C ILE A 37 13.33 -5.61 -20.29
N LEU A 38 12.72 -5.04 -21.32
CA LEU A 38 12.27 -3.63 -21.32
C LEU A 38 11.11 -3.39 -20.35
N ALA A 39 10.21 -4.35 -20.16
CA ALA A 39 9.14 -4.26 -19.16
C ALA A 39 9.66 -4.37 -17.72
N SER A 40 10.86 -4.92 -17.50
CA SER A 40 11.50 -5.01 -16.18
C SER A 40 12.36 -3.79 -15.80
N VAL A 41 12.47 -2.78 -16.66
CA VAL A 41 13.41 -1.64 -16.49
C VAL A 41 12.73 -0.32 -16.15
N SER A 42 11.47 -0.31 -15.73
CA SER A 42 10.85 0.92 -15.20
C SER A 42 10.79 0.91 -13.68
N ALA A 43 11.85 0.52 -13.02
CA ALA A 43 11.90 0.58 -11.57
C ALA A 43 12.73 1.78 -11.13
N THR A 44 12.21 2.57 -10.19
CA THR A 44 13.03 3.57 -9.50
C THR A 44 13.72 2.93 -8.28
N ASP A 45 15.04 3.13 -8.15
CA ASP A 45 15.78 2.75 -6.95
C ASP A 45 15.60 3.77 -5.82
N ARG A 46 14.92 4.87 -6.08
CA ARG A 46 14.73 6.00 -5.16
C ARG A 46 13.24 6.33 -4.93
N PRO A 47 12.39 5.37 -4.54
CA PRO A 47 10.97 5.61 -4.41
C PRO A 47 10.65 6.65 -3.34
N ILE A 48 9.60 7.44 -3.59
CA ILE A 48 9.07 8.43 -2.66
C ILE A 48 7.62 8.09 -2.39
N ILE A 49 7.24 8.00 -1.11
CA ILE A 49 5.89 7.74 -0.66
C ILE A 49 5.29 9.01 -0.09
N GLY A 50 4.13 9.41 -0.63
CA GLY A 50 3.30 10.44 0.00
C GLY A 50 2.55 9.85 1.20
N ILE A 51 2.66 10.46 2.38
CA ILE A 51 1.93 10.05 3.58
C ILE A 51 0.91 11.12 3.90
N LEU A 52 -0.38 10.75 3.91
CA LEU A 52 -1.48 11.70 4.14
C LEU A 52 -1.51 12.17 5.58
N ALA A 53 -1.38 13.48 5.79
CA ALA A 53 -1.45 14.10 7.11
C ALA A 53 -2.89 14.13 7.64
N GLN A 54 -3.03 14.31 8.95
CA GLN A 54 -4.28 14.50 9.65
C GLN A 54 -4.24 15.80 10.47
N ARG A 55 -5.42 16.31 10.83
CA ARG A 55 -5.51 17.50 11.70
C ARG A 55 -4.89 17.21 13.06
N TYR A 56 -4.08 18.14 13.53
CA TYR A 56 -3.46 18.06 14.85
C TYR A 56 -4.40 18.68 15.92
N TYR A 57 -4.55 17.97 17.03
CA TYR A 57 -5.37 18.42 18.17
C TYR A 57 -4.57 18.39 19.49
N GLY A 58 -3.25 18.26 19.41
CA GLY A 58 -2.39 18.18 20.60
C GLY A 58 -2.12 19.55 21.22
N PRO A 59 -1.36 19.58 22.33
CA PRO A 59 -1.00 20.78 23.04
C PRO A 59 -0.01 21.64 22.25
N GLY A 60 0.08 22.92 22.61
CA GLY A 60 1.03 23.88 22.06
C GLY A 60 0.33 25.16 21.57
N ASN A 61 1.09 26.22 21.40
CA ASN A 61 0.62 27.44 20.73
C ASN A 61 0.81 27.27 19.21
N ILE A 62 -0.03 26.43 18.61
CA ILE A 62 0.05 25.96 17.23
C ILE A 62 -1.23 26.38 16.50
N SER A 63 -1.12 26.65 15.19
CA SER A 63 -2.25 27.01 14.34
C SER A 63 -3.42 26.03 14.46
N PRO A 64 -4.68 26.52 14.47
CA PRO A 64 -5.86 25.67 14.40
C PRO A 64 -5.87 24.75 13.15
N ASN A 65 -5.10 25.10 12.14
CA ASN A 65 -4.99 24.34 10.90
C ASN A 65 -3.79 23.39 10.87
N ALA A 66 -3.02 23.31 11.95
CA ALA A 66 -1.87 22.43 12.05
C ALA A 66 -2.28 20.97 11.76
N THR A 67 -1.37 20.27 11.11
CA THR A 67 -1.53 18.86 10.76
C THR A 67 -0.39 18.03 11.31
N TYR A 68 -0.54 16.71 11.32
CA TYR A 68 0.51 15.83 11.81
C TYR A 68 0.60 14.53 11.01
N ILE A 69 1.75 13.90 11.09
CA ILE A 69 2.00 12.53 10.66
C ILE A 69 2.72 11.81 11.81
N ALA A 70 2.24 10.62 12.19
CA ALA A 70 2.97 9.80 13.15
C ALA A 70 4.28 9.27 12.52
N ALA A 71 5.38 9.42 13.26
CA ALA A 71 6.71 9.05 12.75
C ALA A 71 6.84 7.55 12.44
N SER A 72 6.04 6.70 13.07
CA SER A 72 6.00 5.28 12.79
C SER A 72 5.63 4.96 11.34
N TYR A 73 4.78 5.74 10.68
CA TYR A 73 4.48 5.57 9.24
C TYR A 73 5.62 6.00 8.34
N VAL A 74 6.33 7.07 8.71
CA VAL A 74 7.56 7.50 8.00
C VAL A 74 8.61 6.41 8.10
N LYS A 75 8.89 5.95 9.32
CA LYS A 75 9.85 4.85 9.58
C LYS A 75 9.46 3.54 8.87
N PHE A 76 8.16 3.27 8.73
CA PHE A 76 7.64 2.09 8.04
C PHE A 76 8.03 2.10 6.56
N VAL A 77 7.89 3.21 5.86
CA VAL A 77 8.28 3.28 4.44
C VAL A 77 9.81 3.39 4.27
N GLU A 78 10.50 4.06 5.19
CA GLU A 78 11.97 4.18 5.20
C GLU A 78 12.65 2.85 5.47
N LEU A 79 12.06 1.99 6.31
CA LEU A 79 12.54 0.64 6.60
C LEU A 79 12.73 -0.21 5.33
N ALA A 80 11.91 0.04 4.30
CA ALA A 80 11.99 -0.63 2.99
C ALA A 80 12.74 0.18 1.92
N GLY A 81 13.45 1.24 2.33
CA GLY A 81 14.31 2.04 1.45
C GLY A 81 13.55 3.06 0.58
N ALA A 82 12.37 3.51 1.01
CA ALA A 82 11.71 4.68 0.43
C ALA A 82 12.08 5.96 1.18
N ARG A 83 11.71 7.11 0.60
CA ARG A 83 11.70 8.41 1.27
C ARG A 83 10.27 8.88 1.42
N ALA A 84 9.98 9.69 2.42
CA ALA A 84 8.62 10.17 2.71
C ALA A 84 8.45 11.64 2.36
N VAL A 85 7.25 11.98 1.85
CA VAL A 85 6.79 13.35 1.63
C VAL A 85 5.45 13.53 2.35
N PRO A 86 5.27 14.58 3.17
CA PRO A 86 3.99 14.87 3.78
C PRO A 86 2.98 15.34 2.72
N VAL A 87 1.80 14.74 2.74
CA VAL A 87 0.65 15.17 1.95
C VAL A 87 -0.28 15.95 2.86
N PHE A 88 -0.30 17.28 2.71
CA PHE A 88 -1.11 18.14 3.56
C PHE A 88 -2.59 18.03 3.22
N ILE A 89 -3.44 18.24 4.19
CA ILE A 89 -4.89 18.33 4.00
C ILE A 89 -5.32 19.79 3.81
N ASN A 90 -6.51 19.97 3.26
CA ASN A 90 -7.13 21.29 3.02
C ASN A 90 -6.42 22.16 1.98
N GLU A 91 -5.55 21.56 1.18
CA GLU A 91 -4.92 22.19 0.04
C GLU A 91 -5.86 22.20 -1.19
N PRO A 92 -5.62 23.06 -2.18
CA PRO A 92 -6.35 23.06 -3.44
C PRO A 92 -6.05 21.80 -4.28
N GLU A 93 -6.92 21.47 -5.24
CA GLU A 93 -6.84 20.21 -5.99
C GLU A 93 -5.55 20.09 -6.82
N ASP A 94 -5.08 21.19 -7.39
CA ASP A 94 -3.82 21.26 -8.16
C ASP A 94 -2.59 20.87 -7.34
N TYR A 95 -2.58 21.15 -6.02
CA TYR A 95 -1.55 20.67 -5.10
C TYR A 95 -1.48 19.14 -5.11
N TYR A 96 -2.65 18.46 -4.99
CA TYR A 96 -2.69 17.00 -4.97
C TYR A 96 -2.31 16.41 -6.33
N VAL A 97 -2.72 17.03 -7.44
CA VAL A 97 -2.33 16.60 -8.78
C VAL A 97 -0.82 16.73 -8.99
N LYS A 98 -0.23 17.86 -8.61
CA LYS A 98 1.23 18.08 -8.71
C LYS A 98 1.99 17.06 -7.87
N LEU A 99 1.58 16.87 -6.61
CA LEU A 99 2.24 15.94 -5.69
C LEU A 99 2.10 14.49 -6.14
N PHE A 100 0.91 14.08 -6.60
CA PHE A 100 0.65 12.75 -7.13
C PHE A 100 1.62 12.39 -8.25
N ASN A 101 1.86 13.30 -9.18
CA ASN A 101 2.78 13.12 -10.31
C ASN A 101 4.27 13.14 -9.91
N ALA A 102 4.58 13.42 -8.64
CA ALA A 102 5.93 13.51 -8.12
C ALA A 102 6.31 12.35 -7.18
N VAL A 103 5.33 11.58 -6.67
CA VAL A 103 5.55 10.47 -5.75
C VAL A 103 5.18 9.13 -6.40
N ASN A 104 5.70 8.03 -5.85
CA ASN A 104 5.58 6.69 -6.44
C ASN A 104 4.49 5.82 -5.79
N GLY A 105 3.82 6.32 -4.76
CA GLY A 105 2.72 5.67 -4.05
C GLY A 105 2.22 6.54 -2.91
N ILE A 106 1.02 6.23 -2.41
CA ILE A 106 0.41 6.95 -1.29
C ILE A 106 0.09 5.98 -0.16
N LEU A 107 0.43 6.39 1.06
CA LEU A 107 0.02 5.73 2.29
C LEU A 107 -1.06 6.58 3.00
N PHE A 108 -2.22 5.96 3.24
CA PHE A 108 -3.27 6.49 4.11
C PHE A 108 -3.07 5.91 5.52
N PRO A 109 -2.61 6.71 6.50
CA PRO A 109 -2.32 6.23 7.84
C PRO A 109 -3.58 6.01 8.69
N GLY A 110 -3.41 5.30 9.79
CA GLY A 110 -4.41 5.21 10.84
C GLY A 110 -4.56 6.52 11.61
N GLY A 111 -5.69 6.68 12.29
CA GLY A 111 -6.03 7.90 13.05
C GLY A 111 -7.50 7.97 13.42
N GLU A 112 -8.01 9.19 13.60
CA GLU A 112 -9.39 9.43 14.07
C GLU A 112 -10.17 10.46 13.22
N ALA A 113 -9.74 10.75 11.99
CA ALA A 113 -10.43 11.70 11.13
C ALA A 113 -11.79 11.13 10.64
N ASP A 114 -12.77 12.01 10.46
CA ASP A 114 -14.05 11.63 9.85
C ASP A 114 -13.86 11.24 8.38
N LEU A 115 -14.43 10.09 7.99
CA LEU A 115 -14.23 9.48 6.67
C LEU A 115 -15.07 10.11 5.54
N VAL A 116 -15.92 11.08 5.84
CA VAL A 116 -16.84 11.71 4.88
C VAL A 116 -16.57 13.20 4.73
N SER A 117 -16.44 13.92 5.86
CA SER A 117 -16.45 15.38 5.89
C SER A 117 -15.10 16.03 6.21
N SER A 118 -14.08 15.24 6.62
CA SER A 118 -12.79 15.80 7.02
C SER A 118 -11.90 16.20 5.83
N GLY A 119 -10.89 17.03 6.09
CA GLY A 119 -9.84 17.31 5.12
C GLY A 119 -9.05 16.05 4.72
N TYR A 120 -8.92 15.07 5.63
CA TYR A 120 -8.32 13.77 5.36
C TYR A 120 -9.12 12.99 4.31
N SER A 121 -10.44 12.89 4.47
CA SER A 121 -11.30 12.18 3.50
C SER A 121 -11.36 12.89 2.15
N ARG A 122 -11.38 14.24 2.13
CA ARG A 122 -11.36 15.01 0.88
C ARG A 122 -10.07 14.82 0.10
N ALA A 123 -8.91 14.99 0.75
CA ALA A 123 -7.61 14.75 0.13
C ALA A 123 -7.46 13.29 -0.33
N GLY A 124 -7.84 12.34 0.52
CA GLY A 124 -7.84 10.92 0.18
C GLY A 124 -8.72 10.59 -1.02
N SER A 125 -9.90 11.22 -1.16
CA SER A 125 -10.80 11.05 -2.30
C SER A 125 -10.16 11.52 -3.62
N ILE A 126 -9.46 12.66 -3.62
CA ILE A 126 -8.76 13.17 -4.80
C ILE A 126 -7.64 12.19 -5.18
N LEU A 127 -6.78 11.81 -4.24
CA LEU A 127 -5.67 10.89 -4.47
C LEU A 127 -6.13 9.50 -4.92
N TYR A 128 -7.23 8.99 -4.36
CA TYR A 128 -7.84 7.72 -4.76
C TYR A 128 -8.31 7.76 -6.21
N LYS A 129 -8.98 8.83 -6.65
CA LYS A 129 -9.42 9.02 -8.04
C LYS A 129 -8.25 9.12 -9.01
N LEU A 130 -7.21 9.88 -8.65
CA LEU A 130 -5.98 9.98 -9.44
C LEU A 130 -5.30 8.62 -9.59
N ALA A 131 -5.22 7.83 -8.51
CA ALA A 131 -4.63 6.50 -8.54
C ALA A 131 -5.47 5.51 -9.38
N LEU A 132 -6.80 5.58 -9.33
CA LEU A 132 -7.67 4.80 -10.22
C LEU A 132 -7.39 5.13 -11.68
N GLN A 133 -7.34 6.43 -12.01
CA GLN A 133 -7.09 6.90 -13.38
C GLN A 133 -5.69 6.51 -13.88
N ALA A 134 -4.65 6.67 -13.07
CA ALA A 134 -3.29 6.29 -13.42
C ALA A 134 -3.19 4.78 -13.73
N ASN A 135 -3.73 3.94 -12.84
CA ASN A 135 -3.69 2.49 -13.04
C ASN A 135 -4.57 2.04 -14.22
N HIS A 136 -5.70 2.69 -14.47
CA HIS A 136 -6.52 2.44 -15.66
C HIS A 136 -5.73 2.74 -16.94
N ASN A 137 -4.87 3.74 -16.91
CA ASN A 137 -3.97 4.14 -18.01
C ASN A 137 -2.61 3.40 -18.00
N ASN A 138 -2.54 2.24 -17.32
CA ASN A 138 -1.36 1.39 -17.20
C ASN A 138 -0.14 2.04 -16.49
N THR A 139 -0.32 3.11 -15.76
CA THR A 139 0.69 3.65 -14.84
C THR A 139 0.52 2.99 -13.50
N HIS A 140 1.42 2.08 -13.14
CA HIS A 140 1.35 1.37 -11.85
C HIS A 140 1.52 2.34 -10.68
N PHE A 141 0.48 2.55 -9.88
CA PHE A 141 0.51 3.46 -8.74
C PHE A 141 -0.17 2.82 -7.52
N PRO A 142 0.60 2.36 -6.51
CA PRO A 142 0.05 1.68 -5.36
C PRO A 142 -0.54 2.63 -4.32
N LEU A 143 -1.64 2.18 -3.69
CA LEU A 143 -2.20 2.76 -2.48
C LEU A 143 -2.11 1.75 -1.34
N TRP A 144 -1.73 2.23 -0.16
CA TRP A 144 -1.72 1.47 1.08
C TRP A 144 -2.57 2.16 2.14
N GLY A 145 -3.52 1.43 2.74
CA GLY A 145 -4.35 1.91 3.85
C GLY A 145 -4.12 1.10 5.12
N THR A 146 -3.77 1.78 6.22
CA THR A 146 -3.67 1.19 7.56
C THR A 146 -4.78 1.72 8.45
N CYS A 147 -5.55 0.84 9.12
CA CYS A 147 -6.60 1.18 10.09
C CYS A 147 -7.60 2.19 9.50
N LEU A 148 -7.59 3.45 9.90
CA LEU A 148 -8.41 4.50 9.30
C LEU A 148 -8.21 4.60 7.77
N GLY A 149 -6.98 4.38 7.27
CA GLY A 149 -6.70 4.34 5.83
C GLY A 149 -7.33 3.16 5.11
N PHE A 150 -7.40 1.99 5.74
CA PHE A 150 -8.18 0.86 5.26
C PHE A 150 -9.67 1.21 5.21
N GLU A 151 -10.19 1.82 6.28
CA GLU A 151 -11.57 2.27 6.38
C GLU A 151 -11.91 3.34 5.34
N LEU A 152 -10.97 4.26 5.06
CA LEU A 152 -11.11 5.26 3.99
C LEU A 152 -11.21 4.60 2.62
N LEU A 153 -10.33 3.66 2.28
CA LEU A 153 -10.38 2.95 1.00
C LEU A 153 -11.75 2.28 0.78
N THR A 154 -12.31 1.63 1.81
CA THR A 154 -13.63 0.98 1.73
C THR A 154 -14.76 1.98 1.57
N THR A 155 -14.70 3.10 2.30
CA THR A 155 -15.68 4.19 2.22
C THR A 155 -15.68 4.87 0.85
N LEU A 156 -14.50 5.14 0.29
CA LEU A 156 -14.35 5.73 -1.04
C LEU A 156 -14.83 4.81 -2.15
N THR A 157 -14.57 3.52 -2.03
CA THR A 157 -15.02 2.52 -3.01
C THR A 157 -16.53 2.33 -3.00
N ALA A 158 -17.14 2.26 -1.81
CA ALA A 158 -18.59 2.11 -1.66
C ALA A 158 -19.37 3.42 -1.91
N GLY A 159 -18.69 4.58 -1.88
CA GLY A 159 -19.32 5.90 -1.94
C GLY A 159 -20.07 6.29 -0.67
N MET A 160 -19.97 5.50 0.39
CA MET A 160 -20.64 5.71 1.67
C MET A 160 -19.94 4.95 2.81
N LYS A 161 -20.24 5.34 4.06
CA LYS A 161 -19.71 4.65 5.24
C LYS A 161 -20.31 3.24 5.37
N VAL A 162 -19.45 2.23 5.42
CA VAL A 162 -19.82 0.79 5.42
C VAL A 162 -19.45 0.07 6.72
N LEU A 163 -18.91 0.80 7.67
CA LEU A 163 -18.39 0.26 8.93
C LEU A 163 -19.49 0.12 9.98
N GLN A 164 -19.31 -0.81 10.89
CA GLN A 164 -20.10 -0.94 12.12
C GLN A 164 -19.22 -0.82 13.36
N ALA A 165 -19.85 -0.53 14.50
CA ALA A 165 -19.14 -0.48 15.78
C ALA A 165 -18.57 -1.85 16.14
N CYS A 166 -17.37 -1.88 16.70
CA CYS A 166 -16.69 -3.07 17.21
C CYS A 166 -15.75 -2.70 18.36
N SER A 167 -15.09 -3.71 18.96
CA SER A 167 -14.24 -3.53 20.14
C SER A 167 -12.88 -4.18 19.95
N SER A 168 -11.97 -3.49 19.22
CA SER A 168 -10.59 -3.94 19.00
C SER A 168 -9.55 -2.94 19.48
N HIS A 169 -9.82 -2.27 20.61
CA HIS A 169 -8.85 -1.42 21.27
C HIS A 169 -7.78 -2.21 21.97
N ASP A 170 -6.50 -1.85 21.77
CA ASP A 170 -5.34 -2.48 22.40
C ASP A 170 -5.45 -4.01 22.36
N GLN A 171 -5.60 -4.55 21.16
CA GLN A 171 -5.79 -5.98 20.93
C GLN A 171 -4.79 -6.49 19.90
N ALA A 172 -3.91 -7.40 20.32
CA ALA A 172 -3.11 -8.19 19.38
C ALA A 172 -3.88 -9.47 19.01
N THR A 173 -3.92 -9.79 17.73
CA THR A 173 -4.61 -10.99 17.20
C THR A 173 -3.72 -11.77 16.25
N SER A 174 -4.02 -13.05 16.07
CA SER A 174 -3.61 -13.81 14.88
C SER A 174 -4.61 -13.58 13.74
N LEU A 175 -4.23 -13.95 12.52
CA LEU A 175 -5.09 -13.82 11.35
C LEU A 175 -5.73 -15.16 10.96
N ASN A 176 -7.03 -15.13 10.73
CA ASN A 176 -7.72 -16.22 10.04
C ASN A 176 -7.62 -15.95 8.51
N MET A 177 -6.62 -16.59 7.88
CA MET A 177 -6.34 -16.43 6.45
C MET A 177 -7.39 -17.15 5.60
N THR A 178 -7.87 -16.52 4.53
CA THR A 178 -8.77 -17.15 3.55
C THR A 178 -8.12 -18.35 2.86
N ALA A 179 -8.90 -19.25 2.26
CA ALA A 179 -8.37 -20.47 1.63
C ALA A 179 -7.38 -20.18 0.48
N ASP A 180 -7.59 -19.09 -0.24
CA ASP A 180 -6.82 -18.72 -1.42
C ASP A 180 -5.92 -17.48 -1.21
N PHE A 181 -5.64 -17.12 0.06
CA PHE A 181 -4.80 -15.96 0.37
C PHE A 181 -3.43 -15.98 -0.34
N ARG A 182 -2.83 -17.15 -0.56
CA ARG A 182 -1.56 -17.31 -1.30
C ARG A 182 -1.67 -16.99 -2.80
N ARG A 183 -2.87 -16.83 -3.34
CA ARG A 183 -3.11 -16.32 -4.70
C ARG A 183 -3.28 -14.80 -4.72
N SER A 184 -3.05 -14.13 -3.60
CA SER A 184 -3.03 -12.68 -3.51
C SER A 184 -1.65 -12.14 -3.82
N ARG A 185 -1.57 -10.91 -4.28
CA ARG A 185 -0.29 -10.21 -4.47
C ARG A 185 0.39 -9.95 -3.12
N LEU A 186 -0.41 -9.61 -2.10
CA LEU A 186 0.09 -9.28 -0.77
C LEU A 186 0.78 -10.47 -0.08
N TYR A 187 0.31 -11.71 -0.29
CA TYR A 187 0.79 -12.86 0.46
C TYR A 187 1.36 -14.01 -0.39
N ASP A 188 1.48 -13.86 -1.70
CA ASP A 188 2.01 -14.92 -2.59
C ASP A 188 3.44 -15.34 -2.23
N SER A 189 4.27 -14.37 -1.87
CA SER A 189 5.69 -14.54 -1.53
C SER A 189 5.97 -14.60 -0.03
N ILE A 190 4.94 -14.65 0.83
CA ILE A 190 5.15 -14.68 2.28
C ILE A 190 5.95 -15.91 2.72
N PRO A 191 7.04 -15.73 3.51
CA PRO A 191 7.79 -16.86 4.07
C PRO A 191 6.90 -17.77 4.92
N ARG A 192 7.05 -19.09 4.78
CA ARG A 192 6.23 -20.08 5.51
C ARG A 192 6.28 -19.92 7.03
N THR A 193 7.42 -19.50 7.56
CA THR A 193 7.59 -19.23 9.00
C THR A 193 6.75 -18.03 9.44
N LEU A 194 6.72 -16.95 8.66
CA LEU A 194 5.92 -15.77 8.96
C LEU A 194 4.42 -16.06 8.76
N GLU A 195 4.04 -16.82 7.74
CA GLU A 195 2.66 -17.28 7.56
C GLU A 195 2.19 -18.06 8.79
N LYS A 196 3.00 -19.02 9.26
CA LYS A 196 2.68 -19.77 10.46
C LYS A 196 2.48 -18.85 11.65
N ALA A 197 3.39 -17.89 11.87
CA ALA A 197 3.28 -16.91 12.94
C ALA A 197 1.99 -16.08 12.84
N LEU A 198 1.63 -15.58 11.64
CA LEU A 198 0.37 -14.85 11.41
C LEU A 198 -0.87 -15.64 11.80
N ARG A 199 -0.88 -16.97 11.58
CA ARG A 199 -2.02 -17.83 11.88
C ARG A 199 -2.12 -18.24 13.34
N THR A 200 -0.99 -18.30 14.06
CA THR A 200 -0.94 -18.95 15.39
C THR A 200 -0.50 -18.04 16.52
N THR A 201 0.04 -16.85 16.20
CA THR A 201 0.60 -15.93 17.19
C THR A 201 -0.05 -14.55 17.05
N PRO A 202 -0.40 -13.86 18.15
CA PRO A 202 -1.03 -12.56 18.12
C PRO A 202 0.01 -11.47 17.79
N ILE A 203 0.38 -11.35 16.51
CA ILE A 203 1.39 -10.39 16.02
C ILE A 203 0.80 -9.24 15.23
N THR A 204 -0.52 -9.15 15.09
CA THR A 204 -1.21 -8.04 14.44
C THR A 204 -1.94 -7.17 15.46
N TYR A 205 -1.45 -5.96 15.67
CA TYR A 205 -1.99 -5.03 16.66
C TYR A 205 -3.17 -4.24 16.12
N ASN A 206 -4.27 -4.22 16.85
CA ASN A 206 -5.50 -3.52 16.53
C ASN A 206 -5.78 -2.42 17.57
N ALA A 207 -6.20 -1.23 17.09
CA ALA A 207 -6.52 -0.07 17.93
C ALA A 207 -7.74 0.69 17.36
N HIS A 208 -8.83 -0.02 17.08
CA HIS A 208 -10.00 0.54 16.40
C HIS A 208 -11.32 0.18 17.09
N LYS A 209 -12.32 1.01 16.87
CA LYS A 209 -13.70 0.89 17.36
C LYS A 209 -14.73 0.80 16.23
N TRP A 210 -14.26 0.81 15.00
CA TRP A 210 -15.05 0.60 13.80
C TRP A 210 -14.45 -0.54 12.98
N CYS A 211 -15.31 -1.36 12.39
CA CYS A 211 -14.89 -2.53 11.65
C CYS A 211 -15.69 -2.69 10.36
N LEU A 212 -15.05 -3.18 9.32
CA LEU A 212 -15.73 -3.76 8.16
C LEU A 212 -15.95 -5.24 8.41
N THR A 213 -17.21 -5.67 8.53
CA THR A 213 -17.54 -7.09 8.67
C THR A 213 -17.70 -7.76 7.30
N PRO A 214 -17.55 -9.10 7.21
CA PRO A 214 -17.83 -9.84 5.96
C PRO A 214 -19.26 -9.61 5.44
N THR A 215 -20.23 -9.45 6.33
CA THR A 215 -21.62 -9.15 5.97
C THR A 215 -21.72 -7.79 5.26
N ASN A 216 -21.14 -6.74 5.84
CA ASN A 216 -21.16 -5.41 5.23
C ASN A 216 -20.33 -5.38 3.94
N PHE A 217 -19.20 -6.09 3.89
CA PHE A 217 -18.39 -6.20 2.68
C PHE A 217 -19.21 -6.67 1.47
N THR A 218 -19.98 -7.73 1.63
CA THR A 218 -20.85 -8.24 0.57
C THR A 218 -22.08 -7.36 0.36
N ALA A 219 -22.74 -6.89 1.43
CA ALA A 219 -23.94 -6.05 1.33
C ALA A 219 -23.70 -4.75 0.55
N PHE A 220 -22.51 -4.16 0.70
CA PHE A 220 -22.09 -2.94 -0.01
C PHE A 220 -21.30 -3.22 -1.29
N ARG A 221 -21.29 -4.46 -1.78
CA ARG A 221 -20.66 -4.89 -3.06
C ARG A 221 -19.18 -4.58 -3.16
N LEU A 222 -18.48 -4.56 -2.03
CA LEU A 222 -17.03 -4.36 -2.02
C LEU A 222 -16.28 -5.56 -2.60
N ASP A 223 -16.89 -6.75 -2.61
CA ASP A 223 -16.42 -7.97 -3.26
C ASP A 223 -16.26 -7.85 -4.78
N GLY A 224 -16.93 -6.90 -5.43
CA GLY A 224 -16.71 -6.55 -6.82
C GLY A 224 -15.41 -5.77 -7.09
N PHE A 225 -14.78 -5.24 -6.04
CA PHE A 225 -13.56 -4.43 -6.17
C PHE A 225 -12.38 -4.99 -5.37
N TYR A 226 -12.65 -5.54 -4.18
CA TYR A 226 -11.63 -6.09 -3.29
C TYR A 226 -11.80 -7.60 -3.07
N LYS A 227 -10.68 -8.25 -2.77
CA LYS A 227 -10.58 -9.60 -2.26
C LYS A 227 -10.21 -9.57 -0.78
N VAL A 228 -10.97 -10.24 0.07
CA VAL A 228 -10.62 -10.45 1.47
C VAL A 228 -9.50 -11.48 1.57
N LEU A 229 -8.47 -11.18 2.32
CA LEU A 229 -7.30 -12.05 2.50
C LEU A 229 -7.23 -12.66 3.90
N SER A 230 -7.71 -11.92 4.92
CA SER A 230 -7.79 -12.41 6.28
C SER A 230 -8.89 -11.72 7.07
N THR A 231 -9.32 -12.39 8.13
CA THR A 231 -10.23 -11.88 9.15
C THR A 231 -9.64 -12.04 10.54
N SER A 232 -10.16 -11.30 11.51
CA SER A 232 -9.92 -11.47 12.94
C SER A 232 -11.24 -11.30 13.71
N VAL A 233 -11.20 -11.51 15.03
CA VAL A 233 -12.36 -11.38 15.90
C VAL A 233 -12.04 -10.35 16.98
N ASP A 234 -12.98 -9.43 17.21
CA ASP A 234 -12.86 -8.41 18.26
C ASP A 234 -13.13 -9.01 19.66
N LYS A 235 -12.98 -8.17 20.70
CA LYS A 235 -13.21 -8.59 22.10
C LYS A 235 -14.64 -9.05 22.40
N ASN A 236 -15.61 -8.68 21.54
CA ASN A 236 -17.02 -9.03 21.69
C ASN A 236 -17.45 -10.20 20.80
N GLY A 237 -16.52 -10.83 20.07
CA GLY A 237 -16.81 -11.94 19.17
C GLY A 237 -17.22 -11.50 17.75
N THR A 238 -17.12 -10.20 17.40
CA THR A 238 -17.44 -9.72 16.06
C THR A 238 -16.30 -10.05 15.11
N THR A 239 -16.60 -10.79 14.05
CA THR A 239 -15.64 -11.05 12.97
C THR A 239 -15.52 -9.82 12.08
N PHE A 240 -14.29 -9.39 11.81
CA PHE A 240 -13.98 -8.28 10.92
C PHE A 240 -12.87 -8.61 9.91
N ILE A 241 -12.86 -7.88 8.79
CA ILE A 241 -11.83 -8.03 7.76
C ILE A 241 -10.54 -7.35 8.23
N SER A 242 -9.46 -8.12 8.27
CA SER A 242 -8.15 -7.66 8.73
C SER A 242 -7.20 -7.26 7.61
N SER A 243 -7.32 -7.90 6.42
CA SER A 243 -6.54 -7.52 5.25
C SER A 243 -7.32 -7.79 3.97
N MET A 244 -7.10 -6.91 2.98
CA MET A 244 -7.70 -7.00 1.65
C MET A 244 -6.76 -6.43 0.60
N GLU A 245 -6.99 -6.82 -0.66
CA GLU A 245 -6.38 -6.19 -1.84
C GLU A 245 -7.43 -5.96 -2.92
N ALA A 246 -7.26 -4.93 -3.75
CA ALA A 246 -8.15 -4.75 -4.89
C ALA A 246 -7.90 -5.84 -5.96
N LEU A 247 -8.94 -6.22 -6.69
CA LEU A 247 -8.88 -7.27 -7.71
C LEU A 247 -7.94 -6.87 -8.87
N SER A 248 -8.11 -5.64 -9.36
CA SER A 248 -7.45 -5.17 -10.59
C SER A 248 -6.44 -4.03 -10.36
N TYR A 249 -6.39 -3.43 -9.18
CA TYR A 249 -5.53 -2.29 -8.87
C TYR A 249 -4.52 -2.63 -7.77
N PRO A 250 -3.36 -1.97 -7.71
CA PRO A 250 -2.38 -2.18 -6.63
C PRO A 250 -2.79 -1.44 -5.35
N PHE A 251 -4.03 -1.65 -4.88
CA PHE A 251 -4.57 -1.06 -3.67
C PHE A 251 -4.69 -2.12 -2.59
N TYR A 252 -4.13 -1.83 -1.43
CA TYR A 252 -3.99 -2.75 -0.31
C TYR A 252 -4.46 -2.10 0.97
N GLY A 253 -5.10 -2.86 1.82
CA GLY A 253 -5.56 -2.37 3.11
C GLY A 253 -5.39 -3.40 4.22
N VAL A 254 -4.91 -2.95 5.37
CA VAL A 254 -4.83 -3.71 6.61
C VAL A 254 -5.52 -2.93 7.73
N GLN A 255 -6.41 -3.60 8.50
CA GLN A 255 -7.11 -2.97 9.61
C GLN A 255 -6.19 -2.84 10.83
N PHE A 256 -5.24 -3.75 11.00
CA PHE A 256 -4.21 -3.73 12.05
C PHE A 256 -3.06 -2.77 11.69
N HIS A 257 -2.21 -2.51 12.67
CA HIS A 257 -1.10 -1.56 12.60
C HIS A 257 0.27 -2.27 12.48
N PRO A 258 0.77 -2.61 11.29
CA PRO A 258 2.07 -3.27 11.15
C PRO A 258 3.23 -2.35 11.57
N GLU A 259 3.10 -1.03 11.44
CA GLU A 259 4.13 -0.06 11.81
C GLU A 259 4.38 0.01 13.32
N LYS A 260 3.35 -0.27 14.13
CA LYS A 260 3.46 -0.14 15.59
C LYS A 260 4.38 -1.21 16.20
N ASN A 261 4.41 -2.40 15.66
CA ASN A 261 5.24 -3.49 16.18
C ASN A 261 6.74 -3.11 16.31
N SER A 262 7.25 -2.27 15.41
CA SER A 262 8.66 -1.89 15.40
C SER A 262 8.92 -0.50 15.98
N PHE A 263 7.92 0.40 15.98
CA PHE A 263 8.18 1.83 16.21
C PHE A 263 7.36 2.50 17.30
N GLU A 264 6.38 1.81 17.90
CA GLU A 264 5.55 2.37 18.98
C GLU A 264 5.80 1.65 20.29
N TRP A 265 6.37 2.36 21.26
CA TRP A 265 6.87 1.82 22.53
C TRP A 265 6.15 2.38 23.75
N LYS A 266 4.97 2.96 23.56
CA LYS A 266 4.19 3.51 24.66
C LYS A 266 3.64 2.38 25.55
N LEU A 267 3.80 2.53 26.87
CA LEU A 267 3.35 1.58 27.88
C LEU A 267 2.33 2.27 28.82
N ASP A 268 1.20 2.68 28.27
CA ASP A 268 0.06 3.10 29.07
C ASP A 268 -1.06 2.03 29.01
N MET A 269 -2.15 2.24 29.74
CA MET A 269 -3.27 1.30 29.79
C MET A 269 -3.95 1.01 28.43
N ARG A 270 -3.64 1.79 27.38
CA ARG A 270 -4.22 1.66 26.05
C ARG A 270 -3.26 1.08 25.01
N HIS A 271 -2.00 0.78 25.39
CA HIS A 271 -0.93 0.36 24.49
C HIS A 271 -0.06 -0.76 25.07
N GLN A 272 -0.64 -1.62 25.94
CA GLN A 272 0.09 -2.68 26.61
C GLN A 272 0.32 -3.90 25.72
N ASN A 273 -0.50 -4.06 24.70
CA ASN A 273 -0.55 -5.28 23.89
C ASN A 273 0.08 -5.11 22.50
N ILE A 274 0.86 -4.05 22.26
CA ILE A 274 1.63 -3.92 21.02
C ILE A 274 2.70 -5.03 20.99
N PRO A 275 2.67 -5.94 20.01
CA PRO A 275 3.61 -7.05 19.96
C PRO A 275 4.97 -6.60 19.40
N HIS A 276 6.05 -6.88 20.16
CA HIS A 276 7.42 -6.54 19.78
C HIS A 276 8.29 -7.79 19.56
N SER A 277 7.68 -8.94 19.35
CA SER A 277 8.42 -10.17 19.07
C SER A 277 9.15 -10.12 17.73
N VAL A 278 10.13 -11.01 17.56
CA VAL A 278 10.87 -11.13 16.29
C VAL A 278 9.93 -11.33 15.10
N ASP A 279 8.86 -12.13 15.26
CA ASP A 279 7.90 -12.37 14.18
C ASP A 279 7.02 -11.15 13.93
N ALA A 280 6.68 -10.36 14.97
CA ALA A 280 5.95 -9.10 14.82
C ALA A 280 6.79 -8.06 14.05
N THR A 281 8.08 -7.94 14.34
CA THR A 281 8.96 -7.03 13.58
C THR A 281 9.24 -7.51 12.16
N ARG A 282 9.32 -8.83 11.94
CA ARG A 282 9.37 -9.41 10.58
C ARG A 282 8.12 -9.12 9.77
N LEU A 283 6.95 -9.08 10.42
CA LEU A 283 5.71 -8.69 9.76
C LEU A 283 5.77 -7.22 9.31
N THR A 284 6.25 -6.30 10.18
CA THR A 284 6.48 -4.91 9.81
C THR A 284 7.35 -4.80 8.56
N GLN A 285 8.50 -5.49 8.54
CA GLN A 285 9.43 -5.49 7.41
C GLN A 285 8.77 -6.03 6.15
N TYR A 286 8.10 -7.19 6.23
CA TYR A 286 7.44 -7.81 5.08
C TYR A 286 6.40 -6.88 4.43
N MET A 287 5.54 -6.24 5.23
CA MET A 287 4.52 -5.32 4.74
C MET A 287 5.12 -4.06 4.11
N ALA A 288 6.17 -3.52 4.73
CA ALA A 288 6.90 -2.36 4.21
C ALA A 288 7.59 -2.67 2.88
N ASP A 289 8.32 -3.79 2.81
CA ASP A 289 9.02 -4.26 1.59
C ASP A 289 8.03 -4.49 0.44
N PHE A 290 6.88 -5.09 0.74
CA PHE A 290 5.84 -5.32 -0.25
C PHE A 290 5.31 -4.01 -0.83
N PHE A 291 4.91 -3.06 0.01
CA PHE A 291 4.34 -1.79 -0.45
C PHE A 291 5.36 -0.95 -1.21
N VAL A 292 6.56 -0.76 -0.66
CA VAL A 292 7.63 0.01 -1.30
C VAL A 292 8.15 -0.69 -2.56
N GLY A 293 8.21 -2.03 -2.57
CA GLY A 293 8.52 -2.82 -3.77
C GLY A 293 7.50 -2.58 -4.89
N GLY A 294 6.22 -2.41 -4.55
CA GLY A 294 5.19 -1.96 -5.49
C GLY A 294 5.46 -0.55 -6.01
N ALA A 295 5.81 0.38 -5.13
CA ALA A 295 6.09 1.77 -5.48
C ALA A 295 7.29 1.92 -6.43
N ARG A 296 8.30 1.05 -6.32
CA ARG A 296 9.46 1.03 -7.23
C ARG A 296 9.09 0.82 -8.70
N LYS A 297 7.90 0.27 -8.98
CA LYS A 297 7.39 0.06 -10.35
C LYS A 297 6.82 1.33 -10.99
N ASN A 298 6.72 2.42 -10.24
CA ASN A 298 6.23 3.71 -10.72
C ASN A 298 7.42 4.64 -11.00
N ASP A 299 7.37 5.41 -12.08
CA ASP A 299 8.43 6.29 -12.56
C ASP A 299 8.17 7.79 -12.33
N HIS A 300 7.14 8.13 -11.55
CA HIS A 300 6.89 9.52 -11.16
C HIS A 300 8.09 10.10 -10.42
N LYS A 301 8.33 11.39 -10.62
CA LYS A 301 9.44 12.11 -9.99
C LYS A 301 9.14 13.61 -9.93
N PHE A 302 9.78 14.29 -9.02
CA PHE A 302 9.77 15.75 -8.98
C PHE A 302 10.41 16.34 -10.23
N SER A 303 10.02 17.57 -10.57
CA SER A 303 10.52 18.27 -11.76
C SER A 303 12.01 18.61 -11.66
N SER A 304 12.53 18.74 -10.44
CA SER A 304 13.96 18.94 -10.17
C SER A 304 14.37 18.35 -8.81
N PRO A 305 15.69 18.11 -8.62
CA PRO A 305 16.25 17.68 -7.33
C PRO A 305 15.98 18.69 -6.19
N GLU A 306 15.93 19.98 -6.51
CA GLU A 306 15.67 21.05 -5.55
C GLU A 306 14.21 21.01 -5.06
N GLU A 307 13.24 20.77 -5.95
CA GLU A 307 11.83 20.58 -5.57
C GLU A 307 11.66 19.30 -4.74
N GLU A 308 12.31 18.20 -5.12
CA GLU A 308 12.33 16.97 -4.36
C GLU A 308 12.86 17.23 -2.95
N SER A 309 14.04 17.82 -2.83
CA SER A 309 14.68 18.09 -1.53
C SER A 309 13.79 18.93 -0.60
N LYS A 310 13.12 19.95 -1.13
CA LYS A 310 12.21 20.81 -0.36
C LYS A 310 10.93 20.10 0.08
N ALA A 311 10.50 19.07 -0.64
CA ALA A 311 9.26 18.35 -0.35
C ALA A 311 9.44 17.25 0.71
N LEU A 312 10.66 16.74 0.90
CA LEU A 312 10.92 15.61 1.80
C LEU A 312 10.62 15.92 3.26
N ILE A 313 10.18 14.89 3.98
CA ILE A 313 9.87 14.96 5.43
C ILE A 313 11.06 15.42 6.26
N TYR A 314 12.28 15.29 5.77
CA TYR A 314 13.54 15.69 6.43
C TYR A 314 13.67 17.19 6.70
N ASN A 315 12.81 18.02 6.11
CA ASN A 315 12.75 19.45 6.39
C ASN A 315 11.95 19.78 7.66
N TYR A 316 11.42 18.79 8.36
CA TYR A 316 10.57 18.96 9.54
C TYR A 316 11.14 18.21 10.73
N ASP A 317 11.03 18.81 11.91
CA ASP A 317 11.47 18.21 13.15
C ASP A 317 10.47 17.15 13.64
N VAL A 318 11.00 16.02 14.10
CA VAL A 318 10.22 15.00 14.79
C VAL A 318 10.16 15.30 16.28
N SER A 319 8.97 15.28 16.85
CA SER A 319 8.74 15.55 18.28
C SER A 319 8.37 14.28 19.04
N TYR A 320 8.95 14.10 20.23
CA TYR A 320 8.50 13.07 21.18
C TYR A 320 7.13 13.43 21.76
N SER A 321 6.16 12.54 21.65
CA SER A 321 4.76 12.86 21.88
C SER A 321 4.02 11.91 22.84
N GLN A 322 4.70 10.97 23.50
CA GLN A 322 4.06 9.97 24.38
C GLN A 322 3.22 10.58 25.52
N GLY A 323 3.51 11.79 25.96
CA GLY A 323 2.76 12.45 27.04
C GLY A 323 1.33 12.86 26.65
N TYR A 324 1.05 13.03 25.35
CA TYR A 324 -0.23 13.60 24.87
C TYR A 324 -0.76 12.94 23.58
N SER A 325 -0.02 12.07 22.94
CA SER A 325 -0.42 11.38 21.71
C SER A 325 -0.46 9.85 21.93
N THR A 326 -1.16 9.14 21.07
CA THR A 326 -1.12 7.67 20.99
C THR A 326 0.14 7.15 20.30
N PHE A 327 0.98 8.05 19.79
CA PHE A 327 2.22 7.74 19.09
C PHE A 327 3.44 8.18 19.90
N THR A 328 4.54 7.43 19.75
CA THR A 328 5.82 7.75 20.41
C THR A 328 6.43 9.04 19.89
N GLN A 329 6.36 9.25 18.59
CA GLN A 329 6.88 10.44 17.91
C GLN A 329 5.94 10.85 16.78
N ILE A 330 5.84 12.16 16.57
CA ILE A 330 5.05 12.77 15.50
C ILE A 330 5.83 13.88 14.81
N TYR A 331 5.54 14.11 13.54
CA TYR A 331 5.85 15.34 12.83
C TYR A 331 4.62 16.25 12.91
N VAL A 332 4.80 17.50 13.36
CA VAL A 332 3.73 18.51 13.39
C VAL A 332 4.05 19.57 12.36
N PHE A 333 3.09 19.89 11.53
CA PHE A 333 3.19 20.88 10.45
C PHE A 333 2.28 22.07 10.81
N ASP A 334 2.91 23.14 11.20
CA ASP A 334 2.25 24.41 11.54
C ASP A 334 2.38 25.36 10.34
N LYS A 335 1.34 25.41 9.51
CA LYS A 335 1.27 26.21 8.28
C LYS A 335 0.18 27.25 8.37
#